data_115f157e111989824911d9a438c1ca99
#
_entry.id   115f157e111989824911d9a438c1ca99
#
_cell.length_a   1.000
_cell.length_b   1.000
_cell.length_c   1.000
_cell.angle_alpha   90.00
_cell.angle_beta   90.00
_cell.angle_gamma   90.00
#
_symmetry.space_group_name_H-M   'P 1'
#
loop_
_entity.id
_entity.type
_entity.pdbx_description
1 polymer ?
#
loop_
_entity_poly.entity_id
_entity_poly.type
_entity_poly.pdbx_seq_one_letter_code
_entity_poly.pdbx_strand_id
1 'polypeptide(L)'
;MKKFIYIIVLLFLLVACNEELQIDTKQPTIDNKTRAFTSQTFSFDSVTKPEIWKTFQTLEEMQSACQIPDDVLPNLSTEELVQICMDYPLFGNFSAYNDELVGIKKVMDGFNGFT
;
A
#
# COMPACT_ATOMS: atom_id res chain seq x y z
N MET A 1 -47.37 -2.98 45.21
CA MET A 1 -47.35 -2.25 43.92
C MET A 1 -46.01 -1.55 43.62
N LYS A 2 -45.28 -1.11 44.61
CA LYS A 2 -43.99 -0.44 44.35
C LYS A 2 -42.89 -1.32 43.74
N LYS A 3 -42.93 -2.64 43.93
CA LYS A 3 -41.96 -3.57 43.40
C LYS A 3 -42.14 -3.84 41.89
N PHE A 4 -43.35 -3.71 41.35
CA PHE A 4 -43.62 -3.88 39.94
C PHE A 4 -43.10 -2.72 39.08
N ILE A 5 -43.08 -1.52 39.64
CA ILE A 5 -42.61 -0.34 38.94
C ILE A 5 -41.08 -0.45 38.68
N TYR A 6 -40.33 -0.98 39.66
CA TYR A 6 -38.89 -1.19 39.49
C TYR A 6 -38.55 -2.23 38.44
N ILE A 7 -39.38 -3.27 38.30
CA ILE A 7 -39.18 -4.31 37.26
C ILE A 7 -39.43 -3.74 35.87
N ILE A 8 -40.45 -2.90 35.71
CA ILE A 8 -40.75 -2.24 34.44
C ILE A 8 -39.67 -1.23 34.07
N VAL A 9 -39.15 -0.43 35.03
CA VAL A 9 -38.05 0.51 34.80
C VAL A 9 -36.75 -0.23 34.47
N LEU A 10 -36.49 -1.37 35.12
CA LEU A 10 -35.32 -2.21 34.80
C LEU A 10 -35.41 -2.85 33.40
N LEU A 11 -36.59 -3.26 32.99
CA LEU A 11 -36.82 -3.75 31.64
C LEU A 11 -36.66 -2.68 30.56
N PHE A 12 -37.04 -1.43 30.85
CA PHE A 12 -36.83 -0.32 29.93
C PHE A 12 -35.34 0.06 29.80
N LEU A 13 -34.56 -0.09 30.88
CA LEU A 13 -33.13 0.14 30.84
C LEU A 13 -32.37 -0.92 30.03
N LEU A 14 -32.87 -2.14 29.94
CA LEU A 14 -32.31 -3.22 29.13
C LEU A 14 -32.62 -3.08 27.64
N VAL A 15 -33.72 -2.41 27.28
CA VAL A 15 -34.07 -2.13 25.88
C VAL A 15 -33.26 -0.95 25.32
N ALA A 16 -32.80 -0.02 26.16
CA ALA A 16 -32.00 1.12 25.72
C ALA A 16 -30.53 0.75 25.34
N CYS A 17 -30.09 -0.48 25.64
CA CYS A 17 -28.77 -0.98 25.25
C CYS A 17 -28.79 -1.76 23.91
N ASN A 18 -29.91 -1.86 23.26
CA ASN A 18 -30.04 -2.45 21.93
C ASN A 18 -30.30 -1.40 20.85
N GLU A 19 -29.79 -0.20 21.01
CA GLU A 19 -29.42 0.55 19.84
C GLU A 19 -28.20 -0.16 19.24
N GLU A 20 -28.47 -1.20 18.45
CA GLU A 20 -27.59 -1.51 17.37
C GLU A 20 -27.30 -0.17 16.69
N LEU A 21 -26.10 0.35 16.90
CA LEU A 21 -25.48 1.21 15.94
C LEU A 21 -25.45 0.38 14.68
N GLN A 22 -26.52 0.43 13.90
CA GLN A 22 -26.42 0.23 12.49
C GLN A 22 -25.59 1.39 12.00
N ILE A 23 -24.29 1.25 12.21
CA ILE A 23 -23.33 1.78 11.29
C ILE A 23 -23.82 1.20 9.99
N ASP A 24 -24.55 2.02 9.24
CA ASP A 24 -24.72 1.84 7.83
C ASP A 24 -23.28 1.91 7.27
N THR A 25 -22.57 0.81 7.53
CA THR A 25 -21.40 0.45 6.79
C THR A 25 -21.97 0.08 5.43
N LYS A 26 -22.43 1.09 4.72
CA LYS A 26 -22.31 1.12 3.30
C LYS A 26 -20.79 1.11 3.08
N GLN A 27 -20.23 -0.04 3.48
CA GLN A 27 -18.98 -0.51 2.97
C GLN A 27 -19.12 -0.25 1.48
N PRO A 28 -18.32 0.66 0.90
CA PRO A 28 -18.23 0.68 -0.54
C PRO A 28 -17.96 -0.76 -0.85
N THR A 29 -18.89 -1.42 -1.50
CA THR A 29 -18.64 -2.68 -2.15
C THR A 29 -17.45 -2.31 -3.03
N ILE A 30 -16.26 -2.58 -2.48
CA ILE A 30 -15.10 -2.73 -3.32
C ILE A 30 -15.57 -3.91 -4.13
N ASP A 31 -16.18 -3.57 -5.28
CA ASP A 31 -16.29 -4.51 -6.34
C ASP A 31 -14.88 -5.07 -6.44
N ASN A 32 -14.68 -6.27 -5.89
CA ASN A 32 -13.62 -7.16 -6.26
C ASN A 32 -13.90 -7.63 -7.71
N LYS A 33 -14.37 -6.70 -8.52
CA LYS A 33 -14.03 -6.68 -9.91
C LYS A 33 -12.53 -6.53 -9.86
N THR A 34 -11.86 -7.67 -9.72
CA THR A 34 -10.50 -7.85 -10.11
C THR A 34 -10.32 -6.91 -11.30
N ARG A 35 -9.84 -5.69 -11.03
CA ARG A 35 -9.21 -4.93 -12.08
C ARG A 35 -8.10 -5.86 -12.48
N ALA A 36 -8.35 -6.65 -13.50
CA ALA A 36 -7.29 -7.17 -14.30
C ALA A 36 -6.50 -5.91 -14.62
N PHE A 37 -5.38 -5.70 -13.89
CA PHE A 37 -4.37 -4.74 -14.25
C PHE A 37 -3.92 -5.21 -15.62
N THR A 38 -4.57 -4.64 -16.61
CA THR A 38 -4.34 -4.96 -18.01
C THR A 38 -2.97 -4.39 -18.31
N SER A 39 -2.00 -5.29 -18.43
CA SER A 39 -0.63 -5.05 -18.83
C SER A 39 0.01 -3.86 -18.12
N GLN A 40 0.57 -4.10 -16.95
CA GLN A 40 1.58 -3.23 -16.36
C GLN A 40 2.61 -2.94 -17.45
N THR A 41 2.66 -1.68 -17.89
CA THR A 41 3.53 -1.24 -18.99
C THR A 41 5.01 -1.39 -18.62
N PHE A 42 5.31 -1.49 -17.32
CA PHE A 42 6.63 -1.67 -16.76
C PHE A 42 6.59 -2.59 -15.53
N SER A 43 7.57 -3.50 -15.40
CA SER A 43 7.79 -4.31 -14.21
C SER A 43 9.27 -4.55 -13.97
N PHE A 44 9.64 -4.85 -12.73
CA PHE A 44 11.02 -5.18 -12.35
C PHE A 44 11.39 -6.65 -12.60
N ASP A 45 10.48 -7.48 -13.10
CA ASP A 45 10.66 -8.92 -13.24
C ASP A 45 11.90 -9.31 -14.05
N SER A 46 12.23 -8.52 -15.07
CA SER A 46 13.41 -8.77 -15.91
C SER A 46 14.71 -8.55 -15.14
N VAL A 47 14.73 -7.62 -14.19
CA VAL A 47 15.93 -7.19 -13.44
C VAL A 47 16.11 -8.01 -12.17
N THR A 48 15.00 -8.38 -11.54
CA THR A 48 14.99 -9.10 -10.24
C THR A 48 15.18 -10.60 -10.34
N LYS A 49 15.32 -11.15 -11.57
CA LYS A 49 15.67 -12.56 -11.75
C LYS A 49 16.97 -12.86 -11.02
N PRO A 50 17.04 -13.96 -10.25
CA PRO A 50 18.20 -14.29 -9.43
C PRO A 50 19.52 -14.33 -10.21
N GLU A 51 19.48 -14.78 -11.47
CA GLU A 51 20.65 -14.82 -12.35
C GLU A 51 21.16 -13.45 -12.77
N ILE A 52 20.25 -12.47 -12.92
CA ILE A 52 20.59 -11.07 -13.26
C ILE A 52 21.00 -10.31 -12.00
N TRP A 53 20.18 -10.43 -10.94
CA TRP A 53 20.37 -9.70 -9.68
C TRP A 53 21.74 -9.94 -9.05
N LYS A 54 22.26 -11.16 -9.14
CA LYS A 54 23.58 -11.54 -8.63
C LYS A 54 24.76 -10.96 -9.41
N THR A 55 24.53 -10.42 -10.60
CA THR A 55 25.61 -9.83 -11.42
C THR A 55 25.99 -8.43 -10.98
N PHE A 56 25.08 -7.72 -10.30
CA PHE A 56 25.35 -6.37 -9.80
C PHE A 56 26.35 -6.41 -8.64
N GLN A 57 27.35 -5.56 -8.71
CA GLN A 57 28.43 -5.48 -7.72
C GLN A 57 28.22 -4.29 -6.77
N THR A 58 27.48 -3.27 -7.19
CA THR A 58 27.26 -2.04 -6.43
C THR A 58 25.79 -1.66 -6.34
N LEU A 59 25.47 -0.83 -5.36
CA LEU A 59 24.11 -0.28 -5.21
C LEU A 59 23.73 0.60 -6.40
N GLU A 60 24.68 1.35 -6.93
CA GLU A 60 24.49 2.24 -8.08
C GLU A 60 24.11 1.45 -9.34
N GLU A 61 24.72 0.27 -9.55
CA GLU A 61 24.34 -0.63 -10.65
C GLU A 61 22.92 -1.13 -10.49
N MET A 62 22.53 -1.56 -9.29
CA MET A 62 21.17 -1.98 -8.99
C MET A 62 20.16 -0.85 -9.19
N GLN A 63 20.46 0.35 -8.70
CA GLN A 63 19.60 1.52 -8.87
C GLN A 63 19.44 1.88 -10.35
N SER A 64 20.53 1.89 -11.11
CA SER A 64 20.51 2.19 -12.55
C SER A 64 19.68 1.18 -13.34
N ALA A 65 19.76 -0.10 -12.98
CA ALA A 65 18.98 -1.16 -13.63
C ALA A 65 17.48 -1.11 -13.30
N CYS A 66 17.12 -0.49 -12.19
CA CYS A 66 15.73 -0.37 -11.71
C CYS A 66 15.06 0.94 -12.14
N GLN A 67 15.68 1.80 -12.94
CA GLN A 67 15.03 3.04 -13.41
C GLN A 67 13.90 2.71 -14.39
N ILE A 68 12.83 3.49 -14.32
CA ILE A 68 11.76 3.45 -15.34
C ILE A 68 12.32 4.11 -16.60
N PRO A 69 12.21 3.48 -17.78
CA PRO A 69 12.64 4.08 -19.03
C PRO A 69 11.97 5.44 -19.29
N ASP A 70 12.73 6.40 -19.84
CA ASP A 70 12.28 7.77 -20.05
C ASP A 70 11.10 7.88 -21.04
N ASP A 71 10.95 6.91 -21.91
CA ASP A 71 9.83 6.81 -22.86
C ASP A 71 8.58 6.18 -22.23
N VAL A 72 8.73 5.45 -21.12
CA VAL A 72 7.64 4.81 -20.39
C VAL A 72 7.06 5.74 -19.34
N LEU A 73 7.92 6.39 -18.55
CA LEU A 73 7.53 7.19 -17.38
C LEU A 73 6.41 8.22 -17.67
N PRO A 74 6.43 9.02 -18.76
CA PRO A 74 5.39 10.00 -19.05
C PRO A 74 4.04 9.39 -19.41
N ASN A 75 4.02 8.11 -19.78
CA ASN A 75 2.81 7.42 -20.24
C ASN A 75 2.13 6.59 -19.15
N LEU A 76 2.72 6.52 -17.95
CA LEU A 76 2.14 5.81 -16.81
C LEU A 76 0.98 6.61 -16.21
N SER A 77 -0.09 5.90 -15.86
CA SER A 77 -1.13 6.46 -15.00
C SER A 77 -0.60 6.62 -13.56
N THR A 78 -1.27 7.44 -12.77
CA THR A 78 -0.93 7.61 -11.35
C THR A 78 -0.99 6.28 -10.59
N GLU A 79 -1.98 5.44 -10.88
CA GLU A 79 -2.16 4.14 -10.25
C GLU A 79 -1.02 3.18 -10.60
N GLU A 80 -0.60 3.14 -11.87
CA GLU A 80 0.53 2.33 -12.32
C GLU A 80 1.82 2.80 -11.68
N LEU A 81 2.05 4.12 -11.62
CA LEU A 81 3.24 4.68 -10.99
C LEU A 81 3.31 4.36 -9.50
N VAL A 82 2.19 4.49 -8.78
CA VAL A 82 2.12 4.11 -7.35
C VAL A 82 2.45 2.62 -7.16
N GLN A 83 1.89 1.76 -8.00
CA GLN A 83 2.17 0.31 -7.92
C GLN A 83 3.66 0.03 -8.18
N ILE A 84 4.25 0.63 -9.20
CA ILE A 84 5.68 0.50 -9.51
C ILE A 84 6.55 0.98 -8.34
N CYS A 85 6.20 2.09 -7.70
CA CYS A 85 6.91 2.59 -6.53
C CYS A 85 6.83 1.63 -5.34
N MET A 86 5.68 0.97 -5.13
CA MET A 86 5.51 -0.03 -4.07
C MET A 86 6.28 -1.32 -4.36
N ASP A 87 6.43 -1.67 -5.63
CA ASP A 87 7.14 -2.88 -6.08
C ASP A 87 8.65 -2.64 -6.26
N TYR A 88 9.14 -1.42 -5.99
CA TYR A 88 10.54 -1.07 -6.17
C TYR A 88 11.46 -1.98 -5.34
N PRO A 89 12.37 -2.75 -5.99
CA PRO A 89 13.13 -3.80 -5.31
C PRO A 89 14.05 -3.30 -4.19
N LEU A 90 14.50 -2.04 -4.29
CA LEU A 90 15.41 -1.43 -3.32
C LEU A 90 14.67 -0.59 -2.27
N PHE A 91 13.34 -0.60 -2.25
CA PHE A 91 12.55 0.19 -1.29
C PHE A 91 12.96 -0.10 0.16
N GLY A 92 13.16 -1.37 0.51
CA GLY A 92 13.56 -1.80 1.86
C GLY A 92 14.96 -1.36 2.31
N ASN A 93 15.80 -0.83 1.40
CA ASN A 93 17.17 -0.45 1.73
C ASN A 93 17.27 0.75 2.69
N PHE A 94 16.19 1.49 2.92
CA PHE A 94 16.17 2.56 3.94
C PHE A 94 16.55 2.06 5.33
N SER A 95 16.24 0.81 5.66
CA SER A 95 16.54 0.20 6.95
C SER A 95 18.03 -0.09 7.18
N ALA A 96 18.88 0.01 6.14
CA ALA A 96 20.31 -0.15 6.24
C ALA A 96 21.02 1.12 6.78
N TYR A 97 20.31 2.22 6.93
CA TYR A 97 20.84 3.48 7.44
C TYR A 97 20.56 3.64 8.93
N ASN A 98 21.47 4.29 9.65
CA ASN A 98 21.31 4.56 11.09
C ASN A 98 20.19 5.57 11.39
N ASP A 99 19.84 6.41 10.43
CA ASP A 99 18.74 7.36 10.47
C ASP A 99 17.74 6.98 9.38
N GLU A 100 16.52 6.68 9.79
CA GLU A 100 15.47 6.18 8.91
C GLU A 100 15.05 7.23 7.89
N LEU A 101 14.96 8.50 8.27
CA LEU A 101 14.59 9.60 7.36
C LEU A 101 15.67 9.82 6.29
N VAL A 102 16.93 9.71 6.68
CA VAL A 102 18.06 9.77 5.74
C VAL A 102 18.00 8.57 4.78
N GLY A 103 17.70 7.39 5.30
CA GLY A 103 17.53 6.18 4.51
C GLY A 103 16.40 6.29 3.49
N ILE A 104 15.23 6.72 3.91
CA ILE A 104 14.07 6.95 3.04
C ILE A 104 14.42 7.95 1.93
N LYS A 105 15.03 9.09 2.30
CA LYS A 105 15.44 10.10 1.32
C LYS A 105 16.40 9.51 0.28
N LYS A 106 17.40 8.73 0.71
CA LYS A 106 18.35 8.08 -0.20
C LYS A 106 17.69 7.11 -1.18
N VAL A 107 16.72 6.34 -0.71
CA VAL A 107 15.94 5.43 -1.56
C VAL A 107 15.11 6.23 -2.58
N MET A 108 14.45 7.30 -2.15
CA MET A 108 13.65 8.15 -3.02
C MET A 108 14.49 8.87 -4.06
N ASP A 109 15.64 9.43 -3.66
CA ASP A 109 16.58 10.12 -4.58
C ASP A 109 17.21 9.16 -5.61
N GLY A 110 17.23 7.86 -5.32
CA GLY A 110 17.81 6.82 -6.17
C GLY A 110 16.87 6.23 -7.21
N PHE A 111 15.60 6.64 -7.25
CA PHE A 111 14.61 6.07 -8.15
C PHE A 111 13.75 7.15 -8.81
N ASN A 112 13.73 7.16 -10.14
CA ASN A 112 13.02 8.18 -10.92
C ASN A 112 11.49 8.11 -10.83
N GLY A 113 10.93 7.02 -10.31
CA GLY A 113 9.49 6.93 -10.03
C GLY A 113 9.03 7.80 -8.86
N PHE A 114 9.94 8.26 -7.99
CA PHE A 114 9.63 9.15 -6.86
C PHE A 114 9.87 10.64 -7.18
N THR A 115 10.41 10.98 -8.30
CA THR A 115 10.72 12.35 -8.75
C THR A 115 9.79 12.75 -9.88
#